data_5cfa36b1bfb5d27badf8746810ac2a65
#
_entry.id   5cfa36b1bfb5d27badf8746810ac2a65
#
_cell.length_a   1.000
_cell.length_b   1.000
_cell.length_c   1.000
_cell.angle_alpha   90.00
_cell.angle_beta   90.00
_cell.angle_gamma   90.00
#
_symmetry.space_group_name_H-M   'P 1'
#
loop_
_entity.id
_entity.type
_entity.pdbx_description
1 polymer ?
#
loop_
_entity_poly.entity_id
_entity_poly.type
_entity_poly.pdbx_seq_one_letter_code
_entity_poly.pdbx_strand_id
1 'polypeptide(L)'
;MKARFTPVRDPRLGEGLQKTDLQGRISGVRGEVYVWLPPQYDDPAYKYKKFPVVKLLPGYPGSAKTWFGTLKVQRQLRPMMEQGTVAPFILVSPRTHLLGDTDTGCANVPGKVNAETWISVDVRKMVTDNFRASEKPDGWAVAGFSAGAHCAVKLAVAHPDRYRAAVGLSGYNAPAAERTSLTGRDPELRRANTRC
;
A
#
# COMPACT_ATOMS: atom_id res chain seq x y z
N MET A 1 3.34 4.04 -16.25
CA MET A 1 1.88 4.33 -16.20
C MET A 1 1.70 5.73 -15.64
N LYS A 2 1.59 6.74 -16.51
CA LYS A 2 1.39 8.13 -16.06
C LYS A 2 0.02 8.30 -15.45
N ALA A 3 -0.06 9.00 -14.31
CA ALA A 3 -1.28 9.29 -13.58
C ALA A 3 -1.36 10.78 -13.24
N ARG A 4 -2.57 11.31 -13.13
CA ARG A 4 -2.80 12.67 -12.69
C ARG A 4 -3.09 12.68 -11.19
N PHE A 5 -2.31 13.46 -10.44
CA PHE A 5 -2.47 13.62 -9.01
C PHE A 5 -3.15 14.94 -8.68
N THR A 6 -3.99 14.91 -7.66
CA THR A 6 -4.62 16.10 -7.09
C THR A 6 -4.26 16.23 -5.61
N PRO A 7 -3.92 17.45 -5.13
CA PRO A 7 -3.71 17.69 -3.71
C PRO A 7 -4.95 17.33 -2.89
N VAL A 8 -4.76 16.70 -1.74
CA VAL A 8 -5.84 16.41 -0.80
C VAL A 8 -5.96 17.58 0.17
N ARG A 9 -7.10 18.26 0.13
CA ARG A 9 -7.40 19.44 0.98
C ARG A 9 -8.36 19.08 2.12
N ASP A 10 -8.08 18.00 2.83
CA ASP A 10 -8.84 17.59 4.01
C ASP A 10 -7.95 17.73 5.26
N PRO A 11 -8.24 18.68 6.17
CA PRO A 11 -7.41 18.91 7.37
C PRO A 11 -7.27 17.69 8.26
N ARG A 12 -8.25 16.77 8.21
CA ARG A 12 -8.20 15.53 9.00
C ARG A 12 -7.12 14.58 8.50
N LEU A 13 -6.78 14.64 7.22
CA LEU A 13 -5.76 13.80 6.59
C LEU A 13 -4.36 14.41 6.65
N GLY A 14 -4.24 15.71 7.00
CA GLY A 14 -2.95 16.41 7.08
C GLY A 14 -2.45 16.93 5.73
N GLU A 15 -1.28 17.59 5.80
CA GLU A 15 -0.69 18.29 4.66
C GLU A 15 0.21 17.38 3.82
N GLY A 16 0.47 17.82 2.59
CA GLY A 16 1.42 17.17 1.67
C GLY A 16 0.90 15.87 1.03
N LEU A 17 -0.36 15.53 1.27
CA LEU A 17 -1.00 14.35 0.70
C LEU A 17 -1.59 14.65 -0.67
N GLN A 18 -1.37 13.76 -1.61
CA GLN A 18 -1.97 13.81 -2.94
C GLN A 18 -2.63 12.47 -3.28
N LYS A 19 -3.59 12.49 -4.18
CA LYS A 19 -4.32 11.30 -4.61
C LYS A 19 -4.49 11.22 -6.11
N THR A 20 -4.65 10.01 -6.59
CA THR A 20 -5.09 9.69 -7.94
C THR A 20 -6.17 8.62 -7.91
N ASP A 21 -7.05 8.62 -8.91
CA ASP A 21 -7.94 7.52 -9.22
C ASP A 21 -7.27 6.70 -10.34
N LEU A 22 -6.62 5.63 -9.95
CA LEU A 22 -5.78 4.84 -10.83
C LEU A 22 -6.59 3.75 -11.53
N GLN A 23 -6.47 3.66 -12.86
CA GLN A 23 -6.90 2.51 -13.63
C GLN A 23 -5.70 1.57 -13.82
N GLY A 24 -5.72 0.43 -13.13
CA GLY A 24 -4.72 -0.62 -13.27
C GLY A 24 -4.81 -1.29 -14.64
N ARG A 25 -3.73 -1.29 -15.39
CA ARG A 25 -3.70 -1.87 -16.75
C ARG A 25 -3.55 -3.38 -16.75
N ILE A 26 -2.94 -3.93 -15.71
CA ILE A 26 -2.66 -5.37 -15.61
C ILE A 26 -3.76 -6.06 -14.82
N SER A 27 -4.17 -5.48 -13.70
CA SER A 27 -5.24 -6.03 -12.86
C SER A 27 -6.64 -5.79 -13.41
N GLY A 28 -6.84 -4.72 -14.20
CA GLY A 28 -8.17 -4.22 -14.59
C GLY A 28 -8.89 -3.45 -13.48
N VAL A 29 -8.28 -3.33 -12.30
CA VAL A 29 -8.89 -2.68 -11.12
C VAL A 29 -8.78 -1.16 -11.23
N ARG A 30 -9.86 -0.46 -10.80
CA ARG A 30 -9.85 0.98 -10.62
C ARG A 30 -10.00 1.33 -9.14
N GLY A 31 -9.15 2.22 -8.64
CA GLY A 31 -9.22 2.62 -7.24
C GLY A 31 -8.38 3.83 -6.88
N GLU A 32 -8.73 4.43 -5.75
CA GLU A 32 -7.96 5.53 -5.17
C GLU A 32 -6.59 5.04 -4.68
N VAL A 33 -5.58 5.87 -4.92
CA VAL A 33 -4.25 5.73 -4.33
C VAL A 33 -3.82 7.07 -3.75
N TYR A 34 -3.44 7.07 -2.47
CA TYR A 34 -2.87 8.22 -1.78
C TYR A 34 -1.36 8.11 -1.76
N VAL A 35 -0.69 9.25 -1.98
CA VAL A 35 0.77 9.35 -1.94
C VAL A 35 1.18 10.54 -1.09
N TRP A 36 2.12 10.32 -0.18
CA TRP A 36 2.78 11.37 0.59
C TRP A 36 4.27 11.35 0.30
N LEU A 37 4.83 12.51 0.02
CA LEU A 37 6.25 12.68 -0.28
C LEU A 37 6.99 13.19 0.96
N PRO A 38 8.21 12.70 1.24
CA PRO A 38 8.99 13.16 2.39
C PRO A 38 9.38 14.63 2.22
N PRO A 39 9.64 15.37 3.32
CA PRO A 39 10.02 16.79 3.26
C PRO A 39 11.24 17.06 2.39
N GLN A 40 12.16 16.09 2.28
CA GLN A 40 13.35 16.19 1.43
C GLN A 40 13.08 16.01 -0.07
N TYR A 41 11.84 15.69 -0.46
CA TYR A 41 11.55 15.38 -1.87
C TYR A 41 11.89 16.56 -2.80
N ASP A 42 11.59 17.79 -2.38
CA ASP A 42 11.86 19.00 -3.17
C ASP A 42 13.19 19.70 -2.79
N ASP A 43 13.96 19.13 -1.89
CA ASP A 43 15.28 19.65 -1.52
C ASP A 43 16.27 19.44 -2.68
N PRO A 44 17.00 20.50 -3.13
CA PRO A 44 18.01 20.39 -4.18
C PRO A 44 19.07 19.33 -3.92
N ALA A 45 19.45 19.08 -2.65
CA ALA A 45 20.39 18.04 -2.26
C ALA A 45 19.91 16.62 -2.61
N TYR A 46 18.60 16.43 -2.79
CA TYR A 46 17.98 15.17 -3.13
C TYR A 46 17.48 15.09 -4.60
N LYS A 47 17.80 16.08 -5.42
CA LYS A 47 17.29 16.20 -6.80
C LYS A 47 17.45 14.94 -7.64
N TYR A 48 18.56 14.23 -7.50
CA TYR A 48 18.87 13.02 -8.27
C TYR A 48 18.71 11.73 -7.49
N LYS A 49 18.28 11.80 -6.23
CA LYS A 49 18.09 10.61 -5.39
C LYS A 49 16.75 9.96 -5.68
N LYS A 50 16.74 8.62 -5.75
CA LYS A 50 15.53 7.82 -5.70
C LYS A 50 15.22 7.48 -4.25
N PHE A 51 13.96 7.61 -3.86
CA PHE A 51 13.50 7.37 -2.50
C PHE A 51 13.00 5.94 -2.34
N PRO A 52 13.27 5.30 -1.19
CA PRO A 52 12.54 4.11 -0.80
C PRO A 52 11.04 4.38 -0.71
N VAL A 53 10.24 3.33 -0.75
CA VAL A 53 8.78 3.40 -0.69
C VAL A 53 8.26 2.46 0.39
N VAL A 54 7.37 2.93 1.23
CA VAL A 54 6.59 2.10 2.14
C VAL A 54 5.13 2.11 1.68
N LYS A 55 4.64 0.93 1.30
CA LYS A 55 3.25 0.73 0.95
C LYS A 55 2.46 0.44 2.21
N LEU A 56 1.34 1.15 2.39
CA LEU A 56 0.50 1.12 3.58
C LEU A 56 -0.83 0.45 3.26
N LEU A 57 -1.11 -0.67 3.88
CA LEU A 57 -2.34 -1.45 3.65
C LEU A 57 -3.28 -1.31 4.85
N PRO A 58 -4.51 -0.80 4.65
CA PRO A 58 -5.48 -0.62 5.73
C PRO A 58 -6.07 -1.95 6.18
N GLY A 59 -6.66 -1.94 7.38
CA GLY A 59 -7.48 -3.04 7.88
C GLY A 59 -8.83 -3.14 7.18
N TYR A 60 -9.61 -4.15 7.52
CA TYR A 60 -10.99 -4.34 7.06
C TYR A 60 -11.96 -4.20 8.26
N PRO A 61 -13.07 -3.48 8.13
CA PRO A 61 -13.35 -2.49 7.08
C PRO A 61 -12.47 -1.25 7.26
N GLY A 62 -11.94 -0.71 6.18
CA GLY A 62 -11.08 0.47 6.23
C GLY A 62 -10.86 1.05 4.84
N SER A 63 -10.14 2.14 4.75
CA SER A 63 -9.85 2.80 3.48
C SER A 63 -8.38 3.20 3.38
N ALA A 64 -7.94 3.56 2.19
CA ALA A 64 -6.61 4.10 1.95
C ALA A 64 -6.29 5.35 2.81
N LYS A 65 -7.30 6.05 3.31
CA LYS A 65 -7.15 7.22 4.19
C LYS A 65 -6.78 6.87 5.63
N THR A 66 -7.03 5.64 6.09
CA THR A 66 -6.89 5.25 7.50
C THR A 66 -5.51 5.54 8.06
N TRP A 67 -4.46 5.25 7.30
CA TRP A 67 -3.08 5.49 7.70
C TRP A 67 -2.76 6.98 7.92
N PHE A 68 -3.38 7.86 7.14
CA PHE A 68 -3.14 9.29 7.19
C PHE A 68 -4.08 10.02 8.16
N GLY A 69 -5.34 9.64 8.20
CA GLY A 69 -6.36 10.27 9.04
C GLY A 69 -6.39 9.75 10.48
N THR A 70 -6.52 8.43 10.65
CA THR A 70 -6.61 7.80 11.97
C THR A 70 -5.25 7.62 12.62
N LEU A 71 -4.31 6.99 11.90
CA LEU A 71 -2.97 6.69 12.42
C LEU A 71 -2.01 7.88 12.31
N LYS A 72 -2.31 8.86 11.45
CA LYS A 72 -1.55 10.11 11.28
C LYS A 72 -0.04 9.87 11.05
N VAL A 73 0.30 8.80 10.32
CA VAL A 73 1.67 8.30 10.17
C VAL A 73 2.62 9.35 9.60
N GLN A 74 2.19 10.14 8.62
CA GLN A 74 3.01 11.20 8.01
C GLN A 74 3.31 12.35 9.00
N ARG A 75 2.39 12.63 9.92
CA ARG A 75 2.60 13.67 10.94
C ARG A 75 3.65 13.27 11.96
N GLN A 76 3.76 11.98 12.25
CA GLN A 76 4.79 11.43 13.15
C GLN A 76 6.14 11.33 12.44
N LEU A 77 6.16 10.90 11.19
CA LEU A 77 7.39 10.69 10.43
C LEU A 77 8.05 11.98 9.96
N ARG A 78 7.26 13.02 9.61
CA ARG A 78 7.81 14.29 9.11
C ARG A 78 8.90 14.88 10.00
N PRO A 79 8.67 15.14 11.30
CA PRO A 79 9.71 15.72 12.16
C PRO A 79 10.92 14.78 12.32
N MET A 80 10.74 13.48 12.33
CA MET A 80 11.83 12.51 12.40
C MET A 80 12.72 12.54 11.14
N MET A 81 12.13 12.71 9.98
CA MET A 81 12.87 12.86 8.72
C MET A 81 13.56 14.22 8.64
N GLU A 82 12.92 15.30 9.09
CA GLU A 82 13.49 16.64 9.13
C GLU A 82 14.70 16.72 10.09
N GLN A 83 14.66 15.98 11.19
CA GLN A 83 15.76 15.87 12.16
C GLN A 83 16.84 14.86 11.76
N GLY A 84 16.62 14.10 10.68
CA GLY A 84 17.56 13.08 10.20
C GLY A 84 17.60 11.79 11.03
N THR A 85 16.68 11.59 11.98
CA THR A 85 16.59 10.36 12.78
C THR A 85 15.97 9.21 12.00
N VAL A 86 15.22 9.53 10.95
CA VAL A 86 14.65 8.58 9.99
C VAL A 86 15.02 9.03 8.59
N ALA A 87 15.53 8.11 7.77
CA ALA A 87 15.83 8.38 6.37
C ALA A 87 14.52 8.67 5.59
N PRO A 88 14.54 9.58 4.60
CA PRO A 88 13.33 9.93 3.86
C PRO A 88 12.86 8.81 2.94
N PHE A 89 11.54 8.56 2.94
CA PHE A 89 10.88 7.61 2.04
C PHE A 89 9.47 8.09 1.67
N ILE A 90 8.96 7.59 0.55
CA ILE A 90 7.61 7.85 0.06
C ILE A 90 6.62 6.91 0.76
N LEU A 91 5.45 7.44 1.14
CA LEU A 91 4.32 6.62 1.60
C LEU A 91 3.29 6.50 0.49
N VAL A 92 2.79 5.29 0.25
CA VAL A 92 1.72 5.04 -0.70
C VAL A 92 0.66 4.12 -0.10
N SER A 93 -0.59 4.56 -0.13
CA SER A 93 -1.72 3.78 0.39
C SER A 93 -2.78 3.59 -0.70
N PRO A 94 -2.91 2.39 -1.27
CA PRO A 94 -3.94 2.07 -2.25
C PRO A 94 -5.23 1.64 -1.58
N ARG A 95 -6.34 1.76 -2.31
CA ARG A 95 -7.59 1.06 -1.97
C ARG A 95 -7.35 -0.45 -2.01
N THR A 96 -7.75 -1.16 -0.95
CA THR A 96 -7.63 -2.62 -0.83
C THR A 96 -8.98 -3.33 -0.85
N HIS A 97 -10.07 -2.63 -0.51
CA HIS A 97 -11.43 -3.15 -0.57
C HIS A 97 -11.96 -2.99 -2.00
N LEU A 98 -11.86 -4.05 -2.78
CA LEU A 98 -12.09 -4.03 -4.22
C LEU A 98 -13.30 -4.86 -4.65
N LEU A 99 -13.94 -5.56 -3.73
CA LEU A 99 -15.08 -6.45 -4.01
C LEU A 99 -16.22 -6.19 -3.01
N GLY A 100 -16.87 -5.04 -3.13
CA GLY A 100 -17.97 -4.63 -2.27
C GLY A 100 -17.59 -4.75 -0.78
N ASP A 101 -18.44 -5.40 0.01
CA ASP A 101 -18.24 -5.63 1.45
C ASP A 101 -17.46 -6.92 1.75
N THR A 102 -16.73 -7.46 0.75
CA THR A 102 -15.99 -8.70 0.92
C THR A 102 -14.51 -8.44 0.99
N ASP A 103 -13.86 -8.91 2.07
CA ASP A 103 -12.42 -8.96 2.15
C ASP A 103 -11.86 -10.10 1.27
N THR A 104 -11.02 -9.76 0.31
CA THR A 104 -10.38 -10.72 -0.60
C THR A 104 -9.14 -11.36 0.01
N GLY A 105 -8.70 -10.93 1.20
CA GLY A 105 -7.39 -11.30 1.76
C GLY A 105 -6.23 -10.90 0.85
N CYS A 106 -6.38 -9.84 0.05
CA CYS A 106 -5.42 -9.40 -0.98
C CYS A 106 -5.07 -10.47 -2.02
N ALA A 107 -5.97 -11.41 -2.28
CA ALA A 107 -5.77 -12.41 -3.32
C ALA A 107 -6.39 -11.98 -4.66
N ASN A 108 -5.88 -12.51 -5.75
CA ASN A 108 -6.60 -12.52 -7.00
C ASN A 108 -7.76 -13.52 -6.90
N VAL A 109 -8.98 -13.03 -7.12
CA VAL A 109 -10.20 -13.84 -7.09
C VAL A 109 -10.63 -14.10 -8.54
N PRO A 110 -10.47 -15.33 -9.07
CA PRO A 110 -10.77 -15.65 -10.45
C PRO A 110 -12.18 -15.20 -10.88
N GLY A 111 -12.27 -14.53 -12.02
CA GLY A 111 -13.53 -14.03 -12.57
C GLY A 111 -14.16 -12.84 -11.81
N LYS A 112 -13.53 -12.34 -10.74
CA LYS A 112 -14.07 -11.25 -9.91
C LYS A 112 -13.11 -10.06 -9.81
N VAL A 113 -11.94 -10.21 -9.19
CA VAL A 113 -11.01 -9.10 -8.98
C VAL A 113 -9.57 -9.59 -8.81
N ASN A 114 -8.62 -8.87 -9.41
CA ASN A 114 -7.19 -9.15 -9.30
C ASN A 114 -6.55 -8.23 -8.25
N ALA A 115 -6.91 -8.43 -6.96
CA ALA A 115 -6.50 -7.55 -5.87
C ALA A 115 -4.98 -7.60 -5.61
N GLU A 116 -4.38 -8.78 -5.63
CA GLU A 116 -2.94 -8.95 -5.47
C GLU A 116 -2.16 -8.24 -6.59
N THR A 117 -2.59 -8.44 -7.84
CA THR A 117 -1.97 -7.79 -9.01
C THR A 117 -2.12 -6.27 -8.94
N TRP A 118 -3.27 -5.77 -8.53
CA TRP A 118 -3.50 -4.35 -8.30
C TRP A 118 -2.49 -3.78 -7.30
N ILE A 119 -2.42 -4.38 -6.12
CA ILE A 119 -1.59 -3.87 -5.03
C ILE A 119 -0.10 -4.00 -5.36
N SER A 120 0.33 -5.16 -5.88
CA SER A 120 1.75 -5.49 -6.01
C SER A 120 2.37 -5.06 -7.35
N VAL A 121 1.58 -4.93 -8.41
CA VAL A 121 2.08 -4.58 -9.76
C VAL A 121 1.64 -3.19 -10.18
N ASP A 122 0.33 -2.94 -10.34
CA ASP A 122 -0.15 -1.68 -10.92
C ASP A 122 0.19 -0.47 -10.05
N VAL A 123 -0.04 -0.56 -8.72
CA VAL A 123 0.30 0.52 -7.79
C VAL A 123 1.81 0.76 -7.75
N ARG A 124 2.63 -0.30 -7.74
CA ARG A 124 4.09 -0.15 -7.79
C ARG A 124 4.53 0.57 -9.06
N LYS A 125 4.04 0.10 -10.21
CA LYS A 125 4.37 0.72 -11.50
C LYS A 125 3.92 2.17 -11.58
N MET A 126 2.75 2.50 -11.07
CA MET A 126 2.30 3.90 -10.99
C MET A 126 3.28 4.76 -10.18
N VAL A 127 3.73 4.27 -9.03
CA VAL A 127 4.67 5.02 -8.18
C VAL A 127 6.00 5.25 -8.90
N THR A 128 6.60 4.21 -9.47
CA THR A 128 7.89 4.33 -10.18
C THR A 128 7.82 5.18 -11.45
N ASP A 129 6.68 5.21 -12.14
CA ASP A 129 6.50 5.99 -13.36
C ASP A 129 6.23 7.49 -13.10
N ASN A 130 5.84 7.87 -11.87
CA ASN A 130 5.43 9.25 -11.57
C ASN A 130 6.31 9.95 -10.51
N PHE A 131 7.05 9.19 -9.72
CA PHE A 131 7.88 9.73 -8.64
C PHE A 131 9.31 9.22 -8.73
N ARG A 132 10.23 9.92 -8.06
CA ARG A 132 11.62 9.47 -7.88
C ARG A 132 11.68 8.35 -6.84
N ALA A 133 11.02 7.25 -7.13
CA ALA A 133 10.94 6.06 -6.31
C ALA A 133 11.99 5.01 -6.72
N SER A 134 12.48 4.25 -5.76
CA SER A 134 13.35 3.10 -6.05
C SER A 134 12.63 2.10 -6.96
N GLU A 135 13.35 1.56 -7.92
CA GLU A 135 12.87 0.46 -8.78
C GLU A 135 13.28 -0.92 -8.24
N LYS A 136 14.30 -0.93 -7.35
CA LYS A 136 14.84 -2.17 -6.77
C LYS A 136 13.97 -2.68 -5.63
N PRO A 137 13.86 -3.99 -5.41
CA PRO A 137 13.15 -4.58 -4.27
C PRO A 137 13.63 -4.04 -2.92
N ASP A 138 14.94 -3.84 -2.76
CA ASP A 138 15.54 -3.31 -1.53
C ASP A 138 15.04 -1.92 -1.11
N GLY A 139 14.50 -1.17 -2.04
CA GLY A 139 13.86 0.12 -1.77
C GLY A 139 12.36 0.03 -1.48
N TRP A 140 11.77 -1.16 -1.29
CA TRP A 140 10.35 -1.33 -1.04
C TRP A 140 10.06 -2.11 0.22
N ALA A 141 9.21 -1.51 1.06
CA ALA A 141 8.61 -2.18 2.19
C ALA A 141 7.07 -2.12 2.07
N VAL A 142 6.42 -3.02 2.76
CA VAL A 142 4.96 -3.05 2.90
C VAL A 142 4.59 -3.13 4.37
N ALA A 143 3.71 -2.24 4.82
CA ALA A 143 3.20 -2.22 6.19
C ALA A 143 1.69 -2.35 6.17
N GLY A 144 1.13 -3.07 7.13
CA GLY A 144 -0.30 -3.27 7.21
C GLY A 144 -0.80 -3.34 8.65
N PHE A 145 -2.09 -3.03 8.82
CA PHE A 145 -2.79 -3.13 10.08
C PHE A 145 -3.97 -4.10 9.95
N SER A 146 -4.17 -5.00 10.93
CA SER A 146 -5.25 -5.99 10.94
C SER A 146 -5.27 -6.85 9.66
N ALA A 147 -6.32 -6.85 8.87
CA ALA A 147 -6.38 -7.53 7.56
C ALA A 147 -5.26 -7.05 6.61
N GLY A 148 -4.89 -5.77 6.66
CA GLY A 148 -3.74 -5.23 5.93
C GLY A 148 -2.41 -5.81 6.40
N ALA A 149 -2.27 -6.19 7.66
CA ALA A 149 -1.07 -6.85 8.18
C ALA A 149 -0.89 -8.26 7.59
N HIS A 150 -1.96 -9.05 7.56
CA HIS A 150 -1.96 -10.33 6.84
C HIS A 150 -1.55 -10.16 5.37
N CYS A 151 -2.16 -9.18 4.70
CA CYS A 151 -1.86 -8.82 3.33
C CYS A 151 -0.37 -8.44 3.13
N ALA A 152 0.17 -7.58 4.01
CA ALA A 152 1.55 -7.11 3.92
C ALA A 152 2.55 -8.27 4.01
N VAL A 153 2.41 -9.12 5.02
CA VAL A 153 3.29 -10.28 5.21
C VAL A 153 3.18 -11.25 4.04
N LYS A 154 1.95 -11.60 3.63
CA LYS A 154 1.70 -12.47 2.48
C LYS A 154 2.36 -11.95 1.20
N LEU A 155 2.20 -10.66 0.89
CA LEU A 155 2.78 -10.07 -0.31
C LEU A 155 4.31 -10.06 -0.28
N ALA A 156 4.93 -9.79 0.88
CA ALA A 156 6.38 -9.77 0.98
C ALA A 156 6.98 -11.19 0.85
N VAL A 157 6.32 -12.19 1.41
CA VAL A 157 6.76 -13.60 1.28
C VAL A 157 6.55 -14.12 -0.14
N ALA A 158 5.41 -13.80 -0.77
CA ALA A 158 5.10 -14.26 -2.13
C ALA A 158 5.93 -13.53 -3.21
N HIS A 159 6.37 -12.30 -2.94
CA HIS A 159 7.05 -11.43 -3.92
C HIS A 159 8.35 -10.83 -3.37
N PRO A 160 9.38 -11.65 -3.03
CA PRO A 160 10.68 -11.14 -2.59
C PRO A 160 11.40 -10.33 -3.68
N ASP A 161 11.00 -10.51 -4.93
CA ASP A 161 11.41 -9.71 -6.09
C ASP A 161 10.83 -8.28 -6.08
N ARG A 162 9.90 -7.97 -5.17
CA ARG A 162 9.20 -6.67 -5.09
C ARG A 162 9.33 -5.99 -3.74
N TYR A 163 9.49 -6.75 -2.67
CA TYR A 163 9.51 -6.23 -1.30
C TYR A 163 10.68 -6.81 -0.51
N ARG A 164 11.44 -5.94 0.15
CA ARG A 164 12.54 -6.31 1.04
C ARG A 164 12.09 -6.55 2.47
N ALA A 165 11.04 -5.83 2.90
CA ALA A 165 10.58 -5.86 4.28
C ALA A 165 9.05 -5.79 4.37
N ALA A 166 8.52 -6.38 5.43
CA ALA A 166 7.12 -6.25 5.82
C ALA A 166 6.98 -5.88 7.29
N VAL A 167 5.96 -5.09 7.61
CA VAL A 167 5.55 -4.76 8.97
C VAL A 167 4.07 -5.11 9.12
N GLY A 168 3.77 -6.05 10.00
CA GLY A 168 2.39 -6.44 10.33
C GLY A 168 2.00 -5.98 11.73
N LEU A 169 0.97 -5.14 11.84
CA LEU A 169 0.43 -4.65 13.11
C LEU A 169 -0.93 -5.30 13.37
N SER A 170 -1.05 -6.06 14.47
CA SER A 170 -2.31 -6.71 14.89
C SER A 170 -2.94 -7.59 13.80
N GLY A 171 -2.11 -8.30 13.04
CA GLY A 171 -2.54 -9.17 11.96
C GLY A 171 -2.89 -10.58 12.40
N TYR A 172 -3.31 -11.40 11.45
CA TYR A 172 -3.59 -12.83 11.61
C TYR A 172 -2.90 -13.64 10.49
N ASN A 173 -2.63 -14.91 10.77
CA ASN A 173 -1.89 -15.77 9.83
C ASN A 173 -2.80 -16.48 8.81
N ALA A 174 -4.11 -16.48 9.05
CA ALA A 174 -5.08 -17.12 8.15
C ALA A 174 -6.33 -16.22 7.99
N PRO A 175 -6.85 -16.04 6.76
CA PRO A 175 -7.99 -15.17 6.47
C PRO A 175 -9.34 -15.69 7.01
N ALA A 176 -9.36 -16.81 7.70
CA ALA A 176 -10.58 -17.39 8.31
C ALA A 176 -11.16 -16.56 9.47
N ALA A 177 -10.41 -15.58 9.99
CA ALA A 177 -10.86 -14.71 11.07
C ALA A 177 -11.99 -13.76 10.69
N GLU A 178 -12.08 -13.39 9.40
CA GLU A 178 -13.09 -12.45 8.89
C GLU A 178 -14.30 -13.20 8.31
N ARG A 179 -15.49 -12.93 8.87
CA ARG A 179 -16.74 -13.60 8.43
C ARG A 179 -17.09 -13.37 6.96
N THR A 180 -16.65 -12.24 6.39
CA THR A 180 -16.89 -11.83 5.00
C THR A 180 -15.72 -12.17 4.07
N SER A 181 -14.66 -12.78 4.57
CA SER A 181 -13.51 -13.16 3.74
C SER A 181 -13.87 -14.31 2.79
N LEU A 182 -13.82 -14.05 1.49
CA LEU A 182 -13.95 -15.09 0.47
C LEU A 182 -12.84 -16.12 0.60
N THR A 183 -11.62 -15.68 0.93
CA THR A 183 -10.45 -16.55 1.02
C THR A 183 -10.56 -17.56 2.15
N GLY A 184 -11.32 -17.25 3.21
CA GLY A 184 -11.61 -18.16 4.29
C GLY A 184 -12.68 -19.22 3.96
N ARG A 185 -13.50 -18.97 2.94
CA ARG A 185 -14.60 -19.87 2.52
C ARG A 185 -14.24 -20.75 1.32
N ASP A 186 -13.37 -20.25 0.43
CA ASP A 186 -12.90 -20.99 -0.73
C ASP A 186 -11.62 -21.77 -0.38
N PRO A 187 -11.64 -23.12 -0.50
CA PRO A 187 -10.50 -23.95 -0.14
C PRO A 187 -9.21 -23.64 -0.95
N GLU A 188 -9.33 -23.28 -2.20
CA GLU A 188 -8.17 -22.96 -3.05
C GLU A 188 -7.58 -21.61 -2.67
N LEU A 189 -8.41 -20.57 -2.51
CA LEU A 189 -7.98 -19.26 -2.07
C LEU A 189 -7.44 -19.30 -0.62
N ARG A 190 -8.03 -20.10 0.23
CA ARG A 190 -7.52 -20.32 1.59
C ARG A 190 -6.11 -20.92 1.57
N ARG A 191 -5.85 -21.95 0.74
CA ARG A 191 -4.51 -22.53 0.58
C ARG A 191 -3.50 -21.51 0.02
N ALA A 192 -3.90 -20.71 -0.96
CA ALA A 192 -3.06 -19.69 -1.56
C ALA A 192 -2.69 -18.57 -0.55
N ASN A 193 -3.56 -18.29 0.43
CA ASN A 193 -3.35 -17.25 1.43
C ASN A 193 -2.73 -17.75 2.75
N THR A 194 -2.63 -19.05 2.97
CA THR A 194 -2.01 -19.64 4.19
C THR A 194 -0.58 -20.13 3.97
N ARG A 195 -0.05 -20.00 2.77
CA ARG A 195 1.36 -20.27 2.46
C ARG A 195 2.20 -19.03 2.76
N CYS A 196 2.30 -18.70 4.05
CA CYS A 196 3.28 -17.71 4.56
C CYS A 196 4.27 -18.43 5.46
#